data_caeb14e81eea15b723de5d12ab954cad
#
_entry.id   caeb14e81eea15b723de5d12ab954cad
#
_cell.length_a   1.000
_cell.length_b   1.000
_cell.length_c   1.000
_cell.angle_alpha   90.00
_cell.angle_beta   90.00
_cell.angle_gamma   90.00
#
_symmetry.space_group_name_H-M   'P 1'
#
loop_
_entity.id
_entity.type
_entity.pdbx_description
1 polymer ?
#
loop_
_entity_poly.entity_id
_entity_poly.type
_entity_poly.pdbx_seq_one_letter_code
_entity_poly.pdbx_strand_id
1 'polypeptide(L)'
;MGVNIFVNRALASQEVEEVILKDMSMSSHTVIWTAGTRINSAYLTIPNVTFDERKRVVVSPMLSLPTDNHIFIVGYCAATPYSGFAQTAIHHGKFIAQTINALVRGKAVQPYQPKQPAFVIPIGVHWAVVTYKKFLMTGFLPWILRSAVDFRYFFQTVPLHYVFVVFKKGRKYRKVHGGCPIDGGVAHE
;
A
#
# COMPACT_ATOMS: atom_id res chain seq x y z
N MET A 1 24.98 -12.41 -5.47
CA MET A 1 24.17 -11.88 -4.37
C MET A 1 24.12 -12.93 -3.28
N GLY A 2 24.54 -12.62 -2.05
CA GLY A 2 24.57 -13.56 -0.92
C GLY A 2 23.23 -13.64 -0.18
N VAL A 3 22.12 -13.84 -0.90
CA VAL A 3 20.78 -13.95 -0.31
C VAL A 3 20.33 -15.41 -0.34
N ASN A 4 20.03 -15.96 0.84
CA ASN A 4 19.42 -17.28 0.96
C ASN A 4 17.90 -17.15 0.86
N ILE A 5 17.27 -17.91 -0.02
CA ILE A 5 15.82 -17.92 -0.22
C ILE A 5 15.25 -19.22 0.33
N PHE A 6 14.40 -19.12 1.33
CA PHE A 6 13.69 -20.26 1.91
C PHE A 6 12.24 -20.26 1.44
N VAL A 7 11.87 -21.21 0.60
CA VAL A 7 10.50 -21.37 0.08
C VAL A 7 9.74 -22.44 0.86
N ASN A 8 8.41 -22.34 0.88
CA ASN A 8 7.52 -23.31 1.55
C ASN A 8 7.75 -23.46 3.07
N ARG A 9 8.35 -22.45 3.70
CA ARG A 9 8.60 -22.43 5.14
C ARG A 9 7.85 -21.26 5.79
N ALA A 10 6.74 -21.58 6.43
CA ALA A 10 5.99 -20.58 7.18
C ALA A 10 6.77 -20.16 8.44
N LEU A 11 6.69 -18.88 8.78
CA LEU A 11 7.14 -18.40 10.07
C LEU A 11 6.21 -18.95 11.15
N ALA A 12 6.79 -19.61 12.17
CA ALA A 12 6.06 -20.10 13.32
C ALA A 12 5.99 -19.03 14.43
N SER A 13 7.14 -18.48 14.82
CA SER A 13 7.23 -17.40 15.80
C SER A 13 8.51 -16.59 15.60
N GLN A 14 8.55 -15.43 16.24
CA GLN A 14 9.73 -14.59 16.32
C GLN A 14 10.00 -14.33 17.80
N GLU A 15 11.22 -14.61 18.22
CA GLU A 15 11.74 -14.29 19.55
C GLU A 15 12.84 -13.23 19.46
N VAL A 16 13.39 -12.83 20.60
CA VAL A 16 14.53 -11.93 20.63
C VAL A 16 15.73 -12.67 20.03
N GLU A 17 16.30 -12.12 18.96
CA GLU A 17 17.47 -12.67 18.25
C GLU A 17 17.24 -14.01 17.52
N GLU A 18 16.01 -14.53 17.46
CA GLU A 18 15.71 -15.79 16.78
C GLU A 18 14.43 -15.71 15.97
N VAL A 19 14.48 -16.29 14.78
CA VAL A 19 13.34 -16.48 13.87
C VAL A 19 13.08 -17.97 13.73
N ILE A 20 11.93 -18.43 14.19
CA ILE A 20 11.54 -19.83 14.16
C ILE A 20 10.63 -20.06 12.96
N LEU A 21 11.11 -20.86 12.03
CA LEU A 21 10.35 -21.40 10.90
C LEU A 21 9.79 -22.77 11.29
N LYS A 22 8.89 -23.30 10.47
CA LYS A 22 8.21 -24.57 10.74
C LYS A 22 9.17 -25.75 11.08
N ASP A 23 10.36 -25.76 10.49
CA ASP A 23 11.31 -26.87 10.51
C ASP A 23 12.75 -26.47 10.83
N MET A 24 12.99 -25.18 11.11
CA MET A 24 14.31 -24.69 11.51
C MET A 24 14.22 -23.36 12.25
N SER A 25 15.25 -23.04 13.01
CA SER A 25 15.44 -21.71 13.59
C SER A 25 16.66 -21.02 12.99
N MET A 26 16.66 -19.70 13.02
CA MET A 26 17.75 -18.86 12.54
C MET A 26 17.98 -17.71 13.51
N SER A 27 19.23 -17.47 13.87
CA SER A 27 19.59 -16.27 14.61
C SER A 27 19.51 -15.02 13.71
N SER A 28 18.79 -14.00 14.16
CA SER A 28 18.69 -12.72 13.47
C SER A 28 18.32 -11.59 14.41
N HIS A 29 19.13 -10.53 14.43
CA HIS A 29 18.85 -9.33 15.21
C HIS A 29 17.84 -8.39 14.55
N THR A 30 17.59 -8.55 13.25
CA THR A 30 16.68 -7.68 12.49
C THR A 30 15.75 -8.51 11.63
N VAL A 31 14.45 -8.33 11.82
CA VAL A 31 13.42 -8.98 11.02
C VAL A 31 12.57 -7.93 10.34
N ILE A 32 12.46 -7.99 9.01
CA ILE A 32 11.61 -7.09 8.23
C ILE A 32 10.40 -7.89 7.74
N TRP A 33 9.25 -7.62 8.36
CA TRP A 33 7.99 -8.29 8.01
C TRP A 33 7.30 -7.57 6.85
N THR A 34 7.17 -8.26 5.71
CA THR A 34 6.51 -7.73 4.51
C THR A 34 5.31 -8.57 4.06
N ALA A 35 4.84 -9.50 4.90
CA ALA A 35 3.82 -10.49 4.55
C ALA A 35 2.37 -9.98 4.74
N GLY A 36 2.08 -8.79 4.22
CA GLY A 36 0.72 -8.26 4.14
C GLY A 36 0.35 -7.26 5.23
N THR A 37 -0.91 -6.85 5.23
CA THR A 37 -1.48 -5.85 6.13
C THR A 37 -2.70 -6.42 6.86
N ARG A 38 -2.93 -5.95 8.06
CA ARG A 38 -4.17 -6.18 8.82
C ARG A 38 -4.98 -4.89 8.92
N ILE A 39 -6.29 -5.00 8.94
CA ILE A 39 -7.15 -3.88 9.28
C ILE A 39 -6.97 -3.52 10.76
N ASN A 40 -7.29 -2.28 11.11
CA ASN A 40 -7.27 -1.86 12.51
C ASN A 40 -8.35 -2.64 13.29
N SER A 41 -7.98 -3.22 14.43
CA SER A 41 -8.87 -4.00 15.29
C SER A 41 -10.04 -3.17 15.86
N ALA A 42 -9.93 -1.84 15.91
CA ALA A 42 -11.01 -0.97 16.35
C ALA A 42 -12.32 -1.17 15.57
N TYR A 43 -12.24 -1.57 14.29
CA TYR A 43 -13.45 -1.88 13.52
C TYR A 43 -14.20 -3.13 14.01
N LEU A 44 -13.49 -4.05 14.69
CA LEU A 44 -14.09 -5.27 15.22
C LEU A 44 -15.00 -5.01 16.42
N THR A 45 -14.90 -3.84 17.06
CA THR A 45 -15.73 -3.42 18.20
C THR A 45 -17.01 -2.72 17.79
N ILE A 46 -17.19 -2.38 16.50
CA ILE A 46 -18.40 -1.75 16.00
C ILE A 46 -19.52 -2.80 15.93
N PRO A 47 -20.65 -2.60 16.60
CA PRO A 47 -21.75 -3.57 16.58
C PRO A 47 -22.37 -3.68 15.19
N ASN A 48 -22.88 -4.86 14.84
CA ASN A 48 -23.61 -5.13 13.61
C ASN A 48 -22.79 -4.88 12.31
N VAL A 49 -21.45 -5.01 12.38
CA VAL A 49 -20.57 -4.94 11.21
C VAL A 49 -20.30 -6.35 10.68
N THR A 50 -20.50 -6.54 9.40
CA THR A 50 -20.16 -7.78 8.70
C THR A 50 -18.77 -7.67 8.07
N PHE A 51 -17.99 -8.74 8.15
CA PHE A 51 -16.63 -8.82 7.61
C PHE A 51 -16.52 -9.86 6.51
N ASP A 52 -15.68 -9.59 5.51
CA ASP A 52 -15.28 -10.58 4.52
C ASP A 52 -14.20 -11.55 5.05
N GLU A 53 -13.80 -12.53 4.22
CA GLU A 53 -12.78 -13.54 4.56
C GLU A 53 -11.42 -12.92 4.96
N ARG A 54 -11.12 -11.70 4.46
CA ARG A 54 -9.92 -10.94 4.80
C ARG A 54 -10.11 -9.99 5.98
N LYS A 55 -11.21 -10.14 6.72
CA LYS A 55 -11.61 -9.29 7.84
C LYS A 55 -11.83 -7.82 7.47
N ARG A 56 -12.14 -7.52 6.21
CA ARG A 56 -12.52 -6.18 5.78
C ARG A 56 -14.02 -5.98 5.96
N VAL A 57 -14.42 -4.74 6.25
CA VAL A 57 -15.83 -4.38 6.48
C VAL A 57 -16.61 -4.47 5.16
N VAL A 58 -17.68 -5.25 5.14
CA VAL A 58 -18.62 -5.30 4.02
C VAL A 58 -19.35 -3.97 3.93
N VAL A 59 -19.34 -3.35 2.77
CA VAL A 59 -19.91 -2.01 2.54
C VAL A 59 -21.01 -2.06 1.49
N SER A 60 -21.92 -1.10 1.58
CA SER A 60 -22.94 -0.83 0.55
C SER A 60 -22.30 -0.34 -0.76
N PRO A 61 -23.06 -0.28 -1.87
CA PRO A 61 -22.58 0.37 -3.10
C PRO A 61 -22.21 1.85 -2.94
N MET A 62 -22.57 2.48 -1.82
CA MET A 62 -22.23 3.85 -1.49
C MET A 62 -20.99 3.97 -0.58
N LEU A 63 -20.31 2.86 -0.31
CA LEU A 63 -19.20 2.72 0.65
C LEU A 63 -19.60 3.08 2.09
N SER A 64 -20.88 3.01 2.44
CA SER A 64 -21.39 3.12 3.80
C SER A 64 -21.60 1.76 4.44
N LEU A 65 -21.79 1.71 5.75
CA LEU A 65 -22.28 0.50 6.41
C LEU A 65 -23.68 0.15 5.89
N PRO A 66 -23.99 -1.13 5.66
CA PRO A 66 -25.35 -1.55 5.28
C PRO A 66 -26.39 -1.24 6.36
N THR A 67 -25.97 -1.19 7.63
CA THR A 67 -26.81 -0.91 8.80
C THR A 67 -26.93 0.59 9.12
N ASP A 68 -26.01 1.41 8.62
CA ASP A 68 -26.00 2.86 8.84
C ASP A 68 -25.34 3.58 7.65
N ASN A 69 -26.15 4.28 6.88
CA ASN A 69 -25.71 5.02 5.69
C ASN A 69 -24.95 6.32 5.97
N HIS A 70 -24.83 6.72 7.24
CA HIS A 70 -24.05 7.89 7.66
C HIS A 70 -22.59 7.51 8.00
N ILE A 71 -22.28 6.24 8.14
CA ILE A 71 -20.93 5.74 8.45
C ILE A 71 -20.30 5.20 7.17
N PHE A 72 -19.26 5.89 6.68
CA PHE A 72 -18.53 5.52 5.47
C PHE A 72 -17.24 4.78 5.81
N ILE A 73 -16.99 3.66 5.13
CA ILE A 73 -15.77 2.85 5.25
C ILE A 73 -15.00 2.92 3.95
N VAL A 74 -13.74 3.32 4.02
CA VAL A 74 -12.91 3.60 2.84
C VAL A 74 -11.50 3.00 2.93
N GLY A 75 -10.83 2.92 1.81
CA GLY A 75 -9.45 2.44 1.75
C GLY A 75 -9.32 0.94 2.03
N TYR A 76 -8.31 0.57 2.78
CA TYR A 76 -7.95 -0.83 3.03
C TYR A 76 -8.98 -1.59 3.87
N CYS A 77 -9.77 -0.87 4.66
CA CYS A 77 -10.78 -1.46 5.54
C CYS A 77 -12.07 -1.85 4.82
N ALA A 78 -12.37 -1.27 3.66
CA ALA A 78 -13.58 -1.56 2.89
C ALA A 78 -13.44 -2.83 2.06
N ALA A 79 -14.42 -3.72 2.11
CA ALA A 79 -14.48 -4.93 1.29
C ALA A 79 -14.95 -4.59 -0.12
N THR A 80 -14.06 -4.02 -0.92
CA THR A 80 -14.33 -3.72 -2.34
C THR A 80 -13.29 -4.37 -3.23
N PRO A 81 -13.56 -4.53 -4.54
CA PRO A 81 -12.53 -4.89 -5.50
C PRO A 81 -11.32 -3.96 -5.39
N TYR A 82 -10.12 -4.57 -5.45
CA TYR A 82 -8.84 -3.85 -5.38
C TYR A 82 -8.56 -3.10 -4.06
N SER A 83 -9.28 -3.37 -2.97
CA SER A 83 -8.90 -2.88 -1.64
C SER A 83 -7.52 -3.43 -1.25
N GLY A 84 -6.71 -2.60 -0.59
CA GLY A 84 -5.31 -2.89 -0.30
C GLY A 84 -4.32 -2.08 -1.14
N PHE A 85 -4.80 -1.24 -2.06
CA PHE A 85 -3.97 -0.35 -2.88
C PHE A 85 -4.22 1.12 -2.54
N ALA A 86 -3.14 1.90 -2.48
CA ALA A 86 -3.22 3.34 -2.25
C ALA A 86 -4.08 4.05 -3.30
N GLN A 87 -4.00 3.64 -4.58
CA GLN A 87 -4.83 4.19 -5.65
C GLN A 87 -6.33 3.97 -5.39
N THR A 88 -6.71 2.79 -4.90
CA THR A 88 -8.09 2.49 -4.52
C THR A 88 -8.52 3.35 -3.33
N ALA A 89 -7.67 3.52 -2.31
CA ALA A 89 -7.96 4.37 -1.17
C ALA A 89 -8.21 5.85 -1.57
N ILE A 90 -7.38 6.38 -2.49
CA ILE A 90 -7.56 7.73 -3.04
C ILE A 90 -8.88 7.83 -3.82
N HIS A 91 -9.21 6.81 -4.60
CA HIS A 91 -10.45 6.77 -5.38
C HIS A 91 -11.68 6.71 -4.47
N HIS A 92 -11.62 5.93 -3.38
CA HIS A 92 -12.66 5.93 -2.34
C HIS A 92 -12.82 7.31 -1.71
N GLY A 93 -11.72 7.94 -1.29
CA GLY A 93 -11.76 9.27 -0.67
C GLY A 93 -12.39 10.33 -1.58
N LYS A 94 -12.04 10.33 -2.88
CA LYS A 94 -12.66 11.24 -3.86
C LYS A 94 -14.14 10.97 -4.04
N PHE A 95 -14.53 9.69 -4.12
CA PHE A 95 -15.94 9.30 -4.23
C PHE A 95 -16.74 9.77 -3.03
N ILE A 96 -16.25 9.55 -1.80
CA ILE A 96 -16.95 9.97 -0.59
C ILE A 96 -17.05 11.50 -0.48
N ALA A 97 -16.00 12.24 -0.82
CA ALA A 97 -16.05 13.69 -0.85
C ALA A 97 -17.13 14.21 -1.82
N GLN A 98 -17.26 13.60 -2.99
CA GLN A 98 -18.32 13.93 -3.97
C GLN A 98 -19.70 13.51 -3.46
N THR A 99 -19.80 12.34 -2.83
CA THR A 99 -21.05 11.82 -2.25
C THR A 99 -21.57 12.74 -1.15
N ILE A 100 -20.73 13.12 -0.18
CA ILE A 100 -21.10 14.01 0.91
C ILE A 100 -21.54 15.39 0.36
N ASN A 101 -20.77 15.95 -0.58
CA ASN A 101 -21.12 17.22 -1.19
C ASN A 101 -22.46 17.15 -1.98
N ALA A 102 -22.76 16.04 -2.64
CA ALA A 102 -24.03 15.83 -3.33
C ALA A 102 -25.20 15.70 -2.33
N LEU A 103 -25.02 14.93 -1.26
CA LEU A 103 -26.03 14.74 -0.21
C LEU A 103 -26.38 16.07 0.47
N VAL A 104 -25.38 16.87 0.83
CA VAL A 104 -25.60 18.22 1.43
C VAL A 104 -26.38 19.14 0.51
N ARG A 105 -26.23 18.97 -0.81
CA ARG A 105 -26.96 19.76 -1.83
C ARG A 105 -28.27 19.12 -2.29
N GLY A 106 -28.72 18.03 -1.65
CA GLY A 106 -29.95 17.31 -2.04
C GLY A 106 -29.89 16.67 -3.43
N LYS A 107 -28.67 16.37 -3.95
CA LYS A 107 -28.48 15.76 -5.26
C LYS A 107 -28.39 14.25 -5.16
N ALA A 108 -28.88 13.58 -6.21
CA ALA A 108 -28.72 12.13 -6.34
C ALA A 108 -27.24 11.71 -6.43
N VAL A 109 -26.91 10.61 -5.79
CA VAL A 109 -25.57 10.04 -5.78
C VAL A 109 -25.57 8.74 -6.57
N GLN A 110 -24.55 8.52 -7.39
CA GLN A 110 -24.35 7.27 -8.14
C GLN A 110 -23.56 6.25 -7.29
N PRO A 111 -23.79 4.95 -7.47
CA PRO A 111 -23.01 3.90 -6.81
C PRO A 111 -21.52 3.98 -7.15
N TYR A 112 -20.67 3.58 -6.21
CA TYR A 112 -19.23 3.47 -6.41
C TYR A 112 -18.89 2.48 -7.52
N GLN A 113 -18.05 2.91 -8.46
CA GLN A 113 -17.53 2.08 -9.54
C GLN A 113 -16.05 1.76 -9.29
N PRO A 114 -15.71 0.51 -8.96
CA PRO A 114 -14.31 0.11 -8.73
C PRO A 114 -13.47 0.29 -9.99
N LYS A 115 -12.28 0.85 -9.83
CA LYS A 115 -11.29 1.00 -10.91
C LYS A 115 -10.08 0.12 -10.65
N GLN A 116 -9.69 -0.66 -11.64
CA GLN A 116 -8.49 -1.48 -11.55
C GLN A 116 -7.26 -0.58 -11.44
N PRO A 117 -6.42 -0.73 -10.39
CA PRO A 117 -5.19 0.03 -10.28
C PRO A 117 -4.12 -0.49 -11.25
N ALA A 118 -3.22 0.40 -11.67
CA ALA A 118 -1.98 0.01 -12.30
C ALA A 118 -0.93 -0.29 -11.23
N PHE A 119 -0.13 -1.33 -11.46
CA PHE A 119 0.97 -1.70 -10.56
C PHE A 119 2.28 -1.20 -11.16
N VAL A 120 3.06 -0.50 -10.36
CA VAL A 120 4.43 -0.11 -10.72
C VAL A 120 5.35 -0.54 -9.59
N ILE A 121 6.11 -1.60 -9.83
CA ILE A 121 6.98 -2.25 -8.84
C ILE A 121 8.43 -1.92 -9.20
N PRO A 122 9.13 -1.09 -8.42
CA PRO A 122 10.54 -0.84 -8.63
C PRO A 122 11.36 -2.06 -8.22
N ILE A 123 12.34 -2.41 -9.04
CA ILE A 123 13.30 -3.50 -8.78
C ILE A 123 14.70 -2.92 -8.97
N GLY A 124 15.38 -2.63 -7.86
CA GLY A 124 16.69 -1.98 -7.88
C GLY A 124 16.63 -0.49 -8.24
N VAL A 125 17.75 0.06 -8.73
CA VAL A 125 17.98 1.50 -8.79
C VAL A 125 17.31 2.17 -10.00
N HIS A 126 17.32 1.52 -11.16
CA HIS A 126 16.84 2.12 -12.43
C HIS A 126 15.96 1.16 -13.24
N TRP A 127 15.34 0.21 -12.59
CA TRP A 127 14.51 -0.79 -13.24
C TRP A 127 13.17 -0.97 -12.51
N ALA A 128 12.09 -1.15 -13.24
CA ALA A 128 10.77 -1.39 -12.67
C ALA A 128 9.94 -2.28 -13.60
N VAL A 129 8.87 -2.83 -13.03
CA VAL A 129 7.82 -3.55 -13.73
C VAL A 129 6.54 -2.74 -13.63
N VAL A 130 5.89 -2.50 -14.76
CA VAL A 130 4.52 -1.95 -14.82
C VAL A 130 3.61 -3.03 -15.33
N THR A 131 2.50 -3.24 -14.64
CA THR A 131 1.41 -4.09 -15.14
C THR A 131 0.07 -3.38 -14.99
N TYR A 132 -0.72 -3.41 -16.06
CA TYR A 132 -2.08 -2.88 -16.08
C TYR A 132 -2.94 -3.74 -17.00
N LYS A 133 -3.98 -4.37 -16.45
CA LYS A 133 -4.79 -5.38 -17.17
C LYS A 133 -3.89 -6.49 -17.74
N LYS A 134 -3.82 -6.59 -19.07
CA LYS A 134 -2.98 -7.55 -19.80
C LYS A 134 -1.65 -6.95 -20.27
N PHE A 135 -1.42 -5.66 -20.04
CA PHE A 135 -0.19 -4.98 -20.45
C PHE A 135 0.88 -5.16 -19.39
N LEU A 136 2.06 -5.61 -19.82
CA LEU A 136 3.25 -5.76 -19.00
C LEU A 136 4.42 -5.05 -19.69
N MET A 137 5.11 -4.19 -18.96
CA MET A 137 6.31 -3.52 -19.42
C MET A 137 7.38 -3.54 -18.32
N THR A 138 8.63 -3.77 -18.71
CA THR A 138 9.76 -3.86 -17.78
C THR A 138 10.90 -2.96 -18.23
N GLY A 139 11.77 -2.55 -17.30
CA GLY A 139 12.98 -1.80 -17.62
C GLY A 139 13.03 -0.38 -17.08
N PHE A 140 13.81 0.46 -17.75
CA PHE A 140 14.06 1.85 -17.34
C PHE A 140 12.85 2.78 -17.53
N LEU A 141 12.08 2.60 -18.60
CA LEU A 141 10.90 3.42 -18.88
C LEU A 141 9.81 3.29 -17.81
N PRO A 142 9.44 2.08 -17.33
CA PRO A 142 8.63 1.90 -16.13
C PRO A 142 9.17 2.58 -14.89
N TRP A 143 10.48 2.62 -14.73
CA TRP A 143 11.10 3.31 -13.60
C TRP A 143 10.88 4.83 -13.66
N ILE A 144 10.99 5.46 -14.83
CA ILE A 144 10.61 6.87 -15.01
C ILE A 144 9.13 7.07 -14.73
N LEU A 145 8.27 6.19 -15.25
CA LEU A 145 6.82 6.25 -15.02
C LEU A 145 6.48 6.18 -13.53
N ARG A 146 7.20 5.37 -12.75
CA ARG A 146 7.07 5.33 -11.29
C ARG A 146 7.29 6.71 -10.66
N SER A 147 8.33 7.42 -11.08
CA SER A 147 8.60 8.76 -10.56
C SER A 147 7.49 9.76 -10.91
N ALA A 148 6.91 9.64 -12.10
CA ALA A 148 5.76 10.46 -12.51
C ALA A 148 4.49 10.15 -11.70
N VAL A 149 4.25 8.87 -11.38
CA VAL A 149 3.12 8.44 -10.53
C VAL A 149 3.29 8.98 -9.11
N ASP A 150 4.49 8.89 -8.54
CA ASP A 150 4.79 9.44 -7.21
C ASP A 150 4.60 10.97 -7.19
N PHE A 151 5.08 11.67 -8.22
CA PHE A 151 4.87 13.12 -8.37
C PHE A 151 3.39 13.48 -8.42
N ARG A 152 2.61 12.79 -9.26
CA ARG A 152 1.17 12.98 -9.36
C ARG A 152 0.46 12.74 -8.03
N TYR A 153 0.87 11.72 -7.27
CA TYR A 153 0.33 11.42 -5.95
C TYR A 153 0.58 12.57 -4.98
N PHE A 154 1.82 13.02 -4.85
CA PHE A 154 2.17 14.14 -3.98
C PHE A 154 1.44 15.42 -4.36
N PHE A 155 1.29 15.69 -5.65
CA PHE A 155 0.55 16.86 -6.13
C PHE A 155 -0.94 16.85 -5.76
N GLN A 156 -1.53 15.68 -5.56
CA GLN A 156 -2.94 15.54 -5.18
C GLN A 156 -3.18 15.51 -3.67
N THR A 157 -2.16 15.16 -2.88
CA THR A 157 -2.30 14.89 -1.45
C THR A 157 -1.60 15.90 -0.54
N VAL A 158 -0.65 16.66 -1.10
CA VAL A 158 0.20 17.57 -0.33
C VAL A 158 0.20 18.98 -0.96
N PRO A 159 0.18 20.06 -0.16
CA PRO A 159 0.30 21.42 -0.69
C PRO A 159 1.57 21.59 -1.53
N LEU A 160 1.47 22.36 -2.63
CA LEU A 160 2.51 22.50 -3.66
C LEU A 160 3.91 22.81 -3.12
N HIS A 161 4.00 23.68 -2.11
CA HIS A 161 5.30 24.05 -1.53
C HIS A 161 6.02 22.88 -0.86
N TYR A 162 5.27 21.92 -0.28
CA TYR A 162 5.87 20.70 0.30
C TYR A 162 6.29 19.69 -0.77
N VAL A 163 5.62 19.63 -1.91
CA VAL A 163 5.98 18.70 -3.00
C VAL A 163 7.44 18.90 -3.41
N PHE A 164 7.84 20.15 -3.66
CA PHE A 164 9.21 20.47 -4.04
C PHE A 164 10.23 20.13 -2.93
N VAL A 165 9.88 20.37 -1.67
CA VAL A 165 10.74 20.03 -0.52
C VAL A 165 10.96 18.52 -0.41
N VAL A 166 9.88 17.73 -0.54
CA VAL A 166 9.96 16.25 -0.48
C VAL A 166 10.77 15.69 -1.64
N PHE A 167 10.55 16.21 -2.86
CA PHE A 167 11.33 15.78 -4.03
C PHE A 167 12.82 16.13 -3.90
N LYS A 168 13.15 17.32 -3.43
CA LYS A 168 14.54 17.75 -3.22
C LYS A 168 15.23 16.91 -2.14
N LYS A 169 14.57 16.67 -1.02
CA LYS A 169 15.08 15.80 0.07
C LYS A 169 15.18 14.34 -0.39
N GLY A 170 14.18 13.81 -1.09
CA GLY A 170 14.21 12.45 -1.61
C GLY A 170 15.30 12.21 -2.66
N ARG A 171 15.65 13.22 -3.49
CA ARG A 171 16.80 13.16 -4.38
C ARG A 171 18.13 13.13 -3.62
N LYS A 172 18.24 13.90 -2.54
CA LYS A 172 19.45 13.91 -1.68
C LYS A 172 19.62 12.54 -0.99
N TYR A 173 18.54 11.97 -0.47
CA TYR A 173 18.56 10.63 0.13
C TYR A 173 18.98 9.55 -0.87
N ARG A 174 18.46 9.57 -2.09
CA ARG A 174 18.86 8.63 -3.15
C ARG A 174 20.32 8.75 -3.57
N LYS A 175 20.89 9.98 -3.57
CA LYS A 175 22.32 10.18 -3.87
C LYS A 175 23.24 9.68 -2.76
N VAL A 176 22.82 9.77 -1.50
CA VAL A 176 23.61 9.37 -0.34
C VAL A 176 23.48 7.87 -0.05
N HIS A 177 22.29 7.26 -0.32
CA HIS A 177 21.99 5.86 -0.01
C HIS A 177 21.72 5.01 -1.25
N GLY A 178 21.87 5.55 -2.44
CA GLY A 178 21.61 4.89 -3.72
C GLY A 178 22.71 3.94 -4.20
N GLY A 179 23.81 3.86 -3.46
CA GLY A 179 24.73 2.73 -3.52
C GLY A 179 24.52 1.91 -2.25
N CYS A 180 23.75 0.84 -2.33
CA CYS A 180 24.00 -0.26 -1.40
C CYS A 180 25.47 -0.64 -1.64
N PRO A 181 26.39 -0.47 -0.70
CA PRO A 181 27.75 -0.95 -0.90
C PRO A 181 27.65 -2.47 -0.98
N ILE A 182 27.74 -2.99 -2.20
CA ILE A 182 27.92 -4.44 -2.45
C ILE A 182 29.36 -4.82 -2.10
N ASP A 183 30.15 -3.88 -1.63
CA ASP A 183 31.51 -4.13 -1.16
C ASP A 183 31.45 -4.32 0.36
N GLY A 184 31.72 -5.57 0.78
CA GLY A 184 31.76 -6.02 2.16
C GLY A 184 32.80 -5.26 3.00
N GLY A 185 32.46 -4.06 3.40
CA GLY A 185 33.13 -3.32 4.45
C GLY A 185 32.40 -3.59 5.76
N VAL A 186 32.83 -4.60 6.47
CA VAL A 186 32.57 -4.74 7.91
C VAL A 186 33.23 -3.54 8.56
N ALA A 187 32.45 -2.53 8.92
CA ALA A 187 32.92 -1.52 9.86
C ALA A 187 32.91 -2.16 11.25
N HIS A 188 34.10 -2.58 11.69
CA HIS A 188 34.40 -2.73 13.10
C HIS A 188 34.50 -1.32 13.70
N GLU A 189 33.54 -0.97 14.58
CA GLU A 189 33.78 -0.31 15.87
C GLU A 189 32.44 -0.25 16.63
#